data_c1e9f8dc11cc019447b986cdcb073422
#
_entry.id   c1e9f8dc11cc019447b986cdcb073422
#
_cell.length_a   1.000
_cell.length_b   1.000
_cell.length_c   1.000
_cell.angle_alpha   90.00
_cell.angle_beta   90.00
_cell.angle_gamma   90.00
#
_symmetry.space_group_name_H-M   'P 1'
#
loop_
_entity.id
_entity.type
_entity.pdbx_description
1 polymer ?
#
loop_
_entity_poly.entity_id
_entity_poly.type
_entity_poly.pdbx_seq_one_letter_code
_entity_poly.pdbx_strand_id
1 'polypeptide(L)'
;MDGQTRLPQIAVVAQDKKSKSPISSFILDSTPTTINQTKTGIEVKGSPLNQKYAEVKKSVNVHNEKMRALQEEAKAIAQKNNGKIPDEQLKRLQDEFDKALHSQTEAIRTALQENKDNLIPASMIAFYSENIGMDKVEEYLKEYAYKDNGILKNVNNYIQALKRKAVGAMFTDFTMNDMQGTPRKLSDYVGKGNYVLVDFWASWCGPCRAEMPNVKKAYEQFHPKGFEIVGISFDAQKDAWQKATTQLGITWPQMSDLKAWNCEAGAIYGIRSIPATILFGPDGKIVATDLRGEELQKKLEEIYP
;
A
#
# COMPACT_ATOMS: atom_id res chain seq x y z
N MET A 1 0.47 -42.58 -12.33
CA MET A 1 0.67 -41.21 -12.86
C MET A 1 -0.60 -40.44 -12.55
N ASP A 2 -0.57 -39.68 -11.47
CA ASP A 2 -1.75 -38.94 -11.00
C ASP A 2 -2.00 -37.76 -11.96
N GLY A 3 -3.07 -37.88 -12.75
CA GLY A 3 -3.50 -36.86 -13.72
C GLY A 3 -4.11 -35.61 -13.07
N GLN A 4 -3.43 -35.03 -12.08
CA GLN A 4 -3.78 -33.70 -11.61
C GLN A 4 -3.31 -32.69 -12.65
N THR A 5 -4.24 -32.18 -13.45
CA THR A 5 -4.05 -30.98 -14.24
C THR A 5 -3.67 -29.85 -13.29
N ARG A 6 -2.38 -29.54 -13.20
CA ARG A 6 -1.92 -28.39 -12.42
C ARG A 6 -2.51 -27.15 -13.08
N LEU A 7 -3.25 -26.37 -12.28
CA LEU A 7 -3.71 -25.05 -12.72
C LEU A 7 -2.51 -24.22 -13.19
N PRO A 8 -2.63 -23.48 -14.28
CA PRO A 8 -1.55 -22.62 -14.72
C PRO A 8 -1.10 -21.66 -13.60
N GLN A 9 0.20 -21.45 -13.49
CA GLN A 9 0.81 -20.62 -12.43
C GLN A 9 1.72 -19.54 -13.05
N ILE A 10 1.84 -18.41 -12.36
CA ILE A 10 2.82 -17.40 -12.72
C ILE A 10 4.09 -17.65 -11.91
N ALA A 11 5.18 -17.88 -12.63
CA ALA A 11 6.51 -17.92 -12.03
C ALA A 11 7.13 -16.53 -12.10
N VAL A 12 7.60 -16.05 -10.94
CA VAL A 12 8.37 -14.82 -10.83
C VAL A 12 9.82 -15.23 -10.54
N VAL A 13 10.72 -14.88 -11.43
CA VAL A 13 12.15 -15.06 -11.21
C VAL A 13 12.68 -13.80 -10.56
N ALA A 14 12.91 -13.88 -9.25
CA ALA A 14 13.59 -12.85 -8.50
C ALA A 14 15.08 -12.87 -8.86
N GLN A 15 15.64 -11.68 -9.01
CA GLN A 15 17.03 -11.45 -9.26
C GLN A 15 17.92 -11.91 -8.10
N ASP A 16 19.05 -12.54 -8.39
CA ASP A 16 20.17 -12.61 -7.44
C ASP A 16 20.64 -11.18 -7.11
N LYS A 17 20.88 -10.88 -5.82
CA LYS A 17 21.32 -9.56 -5.33
C LYS A 17 22.61 -9.04 -6.03
N LYS A 18 23.36 -9.88 -6.71
CA LYS A 18 24.58 -9.54 -7.45
C LYS A 18 24.34 -9.25 -8.93
N SER A 19 23.26 -9.72 -9.52
CA SER A 19 22.96 -9.47 -10.93
C SER A 19 21.99 -8.29 -11.03
N LYS A 20 22.29 -7.29 -11.85
CA LYS A 20 21.42 -6.11 -12.08
C LYS A 20 20.29 -6.39 -13.09
N SER A 21 19.94 -7.65 -13.34
CA SER A 21 18.92 -8.01 -14.31
C SER A 21 17.51 -7.76 -13.75
N PRO A 22 16.55 -7.29 -14.54
CA PRO A 22 15.20 -7.00 -14.06
C PRO A 22 14.46 -8.29 -13.62
N ILE A 23 13.55 -8.15 -12.66
CA ILE A 23 12.61 -9.21 -12.28
C ILE A 23 11.82 -9.61 -13.51
N SER A 24 11.85 -10.89 -13.86
CA SER A 24 11.10 -11.43 -14.98
C SER A 24 10.01 -12.37 -14.51
N SER A 25 8.85 -12.30 -15.15
CA SER A 25 7.73 -13.18 -14.88
C SER A 25 7.32 -13.91 -16.17
N PHE A 26 6.86 -15.16 -16.02
CA PHE A 26 6.29 -15.95 -17.12
C PHE A 26 5.20 -16.86 -16.59
N ILE A 27 4.37 -17.37 -17.50
CA ILE A 27 3.24 -18.23 -17.17
C ILE A 27 3.67 -19.67 -17.39
N LEU A 28 3.56 -20.49 -16.33
CA LEU A 28 3.67 -21.96 -16.42
C LEU A 28 2.30 -22.49 -16.83
N ASP A 29 2.14 -22.83 -18.09
CA ASP A 29 1.01 -23.57 -18.62
C ASP A 29 1.42 -25.01 -18.95
N SER A 30 0.50 -25.82 -19.49
CA SER A 30 0.79 -27.21 -19.90
C SER A 30 1.63 -27.32 -21.18
N THR A 31 1.99 -26.20 -21.80
CA THR A 31 2.73 -26.19 -23.07
C THR A 31 4.23 -26.36 -22.81
N PRO A 32 4.92 -27.27 -23.51
CA PRO A 32 6.36 -27.39 -23.43
C PRO A 32 7.05 -26.05 -23.75
N THR A 33 7.83 -25.54 -22.82
CA THR A 33 8.47 -24.23 -22.94
C THR A 33 9.97 -24.32 -22.71
N THR A 34 10.73 -23.53 -23.47
CA THR A 34 12.15 -23.30 -23.25
C THR A 34 12.36 -21.93 -22.61
N ILE A 35 13.09 -21.89 -21.52
CA ILE A 35 13.39 -20.67 -20.77
C ILE A 35 14.86 -20.35 -20.93
N ASN A 36 15.19 -19.23 -21.56
CA ASN A 36 16.55 -18.76 -21.78
C ASN A 36 16.80 -17.48 -20.98
N GLN A 37 17.88 -17.47 -20.23
CA GLN A 37 18.35 -16.23 -19.60
C GLN A 37 19.09 -15.39 -20.65
N THR A 38 18.71 -14.12 -20.77
CA THR A 38 19.35 -13.13 -21.66
C THR A 38 19.95 -11.99 -20.84
N LYS A 39 20.71 -11.09 -21.49
CA LYS A 39 21.25 -9.89 -20.86
C LYS A 39 20.17 -8.93 -20.37
N THR A 40 18.98 -8.98 -20.93
CA THR A 40 17.84 -8.09 -20.65
C THR A 40 16.72 -8.73 -19.85
N GLY A 41 16.87 -10.01 -19.45
CA GLY A 41 15.87 -10.75 -18.69
C GLY A 41 15.71 -12.20 -19.13
N ILE A 42 14.49 -12.72 -19.11
CA ILE A 42 14.15 -14.09 -19.48
C ILE A 42 13.35 -14.08 -20.79
N GLU A 43 13.79 -14.88 -21.75
CA GLU A 43 13.04 -15.20 -22.95
C GLU A 43 12.38 -16.57 -22.78
N VAL A 44 11.05 -16.64 -23.04
CA VAL A 44 10.27 -17.86 -22.94
C VAL A 44 9.76 -18.21 -24.35
N LYS A 45 10.14 -19.39 -24.85
CA LYS A 45 9.75 -19.89 -26.19
C LYS A 45 8.87 -21.13 -26.05
N GLY A 46 8.01 -21.38 -27.05
CA GLY A 46 7.18 -22.57 -27.16
C GLY A 46 5.75 -22.41 -26.63
N SER A 47 5.46 -21.45 -25.73
CA SER A 47 4.12 -21.17 -25.24
C SER A 47 3.49 -19.97 -25.96
N PRO A 48 2.37 -20.14 -26.71
CA PRO A 48 1.63 -19.02 -27.30
C PRO A 48 1.16 -18.01 -26.24
N LEU A 49 0.78 -18.49 -25.05
CA LEU A 49 0.36 -17.62 -23.95
C LEU A 49 1.51 -16.73 -23.45
N ASN A 50 2.74 -17.28 -23.35
CA ASN A 50 3.90 -16.48 -22.99
C ASN A 50 4.33 -15.50 -24.09
N GLN A 51 4.13 -15.82 -25.37
CA GLN A 51 4.32 -14.87 -26.45
C GLN A 51 3.37 -13.68 -26.32
N LYS A 52 2.06 -13.95 -26.15
CA LYS A 52 1.05 -12.92 -25.90
C LYS A 52 1.37 -12.11 -24.62
N TYR A 53 1.79 -12.77 -23.55
CA TYR A 53 2.20 -12.11 -22.32
C TYR A 53 3.42 -11.20 -22.52
N ALA A 54 4.39 -11.59 -23.34
CA ALA A 54 5.54 -10.76 -23.69
C ALA A 54 5.12 -9.50 -24.46
N GLU A 55 4.17 -9.60 -25.39
CA GLU A 55 3.61 -8.46 -26.12
C GLU A 55 2.89 -7.50 -25.16
N VAL A 56 2.07 -7.99 -24.25
CA VAL A 56 1.40 -7.18 -23.22
C VAL A 56 2.44 -6.49 -22.32
N LYS A 57 3.46 -7.21 -21.85
CA LYS A 57 4.54 -6.59 -21.08
C LYS A 57 5.25 -5.49 -21.86
N LYS A 58 5.51 -5.69 -23.15
CA LYS A 58 6.14 -4.69 -24.00
C LYS A 58 5.27 -3.44 -24.15
N SER A 59 3.95 -3.59 -24.37
CA SER A 59 3.04 -2.44 -24.49
C SER A 59 2.95 -1.61 -23.21
N VAL A 60 3.05 -2.25 -22.04
CA VAL A 60 3.08 -1.55 -20.74
C VAL A 60 4.45 -0.92 -20.48
N ASN A 61 5.54 -1.65 -20.77
CA ASN A 61 6.90 -1.22 -20.44
C ASN A 61 7.36 0.02 -21.20
N VAL A 62 6.88 0.27 -22.41
CA VAL A 62 7.22 1.49 -23.17
C VAL A 62 6.82 2.75 -22.38
N HIS A 63 5.73 2.71 -21.64
CA HIS A 63 5.28 3.80 -20.79
C HIS A 63 6.09 3.91 -19.49
N ASN A 64 6.51 2.77 -18.91
CA ASN A 64 7.43 2.73 -17.76
C ASN A 64 8.77 3.38 -18.10
N GLU A 65 9.32 3.06 -19.28
CA GLU A 65 10.58 3.65 -19.75
C GLU A 65 10.46 5.16 -19.95
N LYS A 66 9.33 5.62 -20.50
CA LYS A 66 9.06 7.07 -20.64
C LYS A 66 8.97 7.75 -19.29
N MET A 67 8.22 7.22 -18.34
CA MET A 67 8.11 7.79 -16.99
C MET A 67 9.48 7.83 -16.28
N ARG A 68 10.29 6.77 -16.42
CA ARG A 68 11.65 6.73 -15.87
C ARG A 68 12.56 7.77 -16.51
N ALA A 69 12.50 7.95 -17.83
CA ALA A 69 13.28 8.99 -18.52
C ALA A 69 12.90 10.41 -18.02
N LEU A 70 11.62 10.68 -17.81
CA LEU A 70 11.16 11.95 -17.24
C LEU A 70 11.65 12.17 -15.80
N GLN A 71 11.70 11.11 -14.97
CA GLN A 71 12.26 11.20 -13.62
C GLN A 71 13.77 11.49 -13.63
N GLU A 72 14.53 10.87 -14.53
CA GLU A 72 15.95 11.15 -14.67
C GLU A 72 16.20 12.58 -15.22
N GLU A 73 15.37 13.06 -16.14
CA GLU A 73 15.40 14.45 -16.61
C GLU A 73 15.13 15.43 -15.46
N ALA A 74 14.09 15.17 -14.65
CA ALA A 74 13.76 15.98 -13.47
C ALA A 74 14.94 16.07 -12.48
N LYS A 75 15.61 14.93 -12.20
CA LYS A 75 16.80 14.89 -11.35
C LYS A 75 17.94 15.70 -11.93
N ALA A 76 18.19 15.59 -13.24
CA ALA A 76 19.26 16.33 -13.92
C ALA A 76 19.02 17.84 -13.89
N ILE A 77 17.77 18.29 -14.06
CA ILE A 77 17.37 19.69 -13.94
C ILE A 77 17.56 20.20 -12.51
N ALA A 78 17.10 19.44 -11.51
CA ALA A 78 17.25 19.81 -10.12
C ALA A 78 18.75 19.93 -9.72
N GLN A 79 19.58 19.00 -10.15
CA GLN A 79 21.05 19.06 -9.90
C GLN A 79 21.69 20.31 -10.48
N LYS A 80 21.29 20.75 -11.69
CA LYS A 80 21.80 21.97 -12.33
C LYS A 80 21.31 23.26 -11.66
N ASN A 81 20.20 23.21 -10.94
CA ASN A 81 19.51 24.39 -10.38
C ASN A 81 19.45 24.36 -8.85
N ASN A 82 20.51 23.88 -8.19
CA ASN A 82 20.61 23.85 -6.72
C ASN A 82 19.42 23.18 -6.01
N GLY A 83 18.95 22.07 -6.57
CA GLY A 83 17.84 21.28 -6.01
C GLY A 83 16.44 21.74 -6.42
N LYS A 84 16.31 22.80 -7.27
CA LYS A 84 15.02 23.32 -7.74
C LYS A 84 14.77 22.97 -9.20
N ILE A 85 13.52 22.76 -9.55
CA ILE A 85 13.06 22.64 -10.94
C ILE A 85 12.25 23.90 -11.25
N PRO A 86 12.55 24.68 -12.32
CA PRO A 86 11.76 25.83 -12.72
C PRO A 86 10.28 25.44 -13.00
N ASP A 87 9.33 26.28 -12.62
CA ASP A 87 7.89 25.98 -12.64
C ASP A 87 7.38 25.51 -14.01
N GLU A 88 7.83 26.16 -15.09
CA GLU A 88 7.46 25.77 -16.46
C GLU A 88 7.94 24.34 -16.80
N GLN A 89 9.18 24.02 -16.42
CA GLN A 89 9.74 22.67 -16.66
C GLN A 89 9.06 21.63 -15.76
N LEU A 90 8.76 21.99 -14.51
CA LEU A 90 8.03 21.11 -13.57
C LEU A 90 6.66 20.77 -14.13
N LYS A 91 5.90 21.78 -14.59
CA LYS A 91 4.58 21.58 -15.19
C LYS A 91 4.64 20.68 -16.43
N ARG A 92 5.59 20.93 -17.35
CA ARG A 92 5.79 20.09 -18.53
C ARG A 92 6.08 18.62 -18.15
N LEU A 93 7.01 18.41 -17.22
CA LEU A 93 7.36 17.07 -16.76
C LEU A 93 6.19 16.35 -16.11
N GLN A 94 5.38 17.05 -15.31
CA GLN A 94 4.15 16.50 -14.72
C GLN A 94 3.14 16.12 -15.79
N ASP A 95 2.83 17.02 -16.73
CA ASP A 95 1.87 16.76 -17.82
C ASP A 95 2.30 15.57 -18.68
N GLU A 96 3.61 15.44 -18.98
CA GLU A 96 4.11 14.29 -19.75
C GLU A 96 4.10 12.99 -18.95
N PHE A 97 4.40 13.07 -17.64
CA PHE A 97 4.33 11.91 -16.74
C PHE A 97 2.90 11.40 -16.62
N ASP A 98 1.94 12.31 -16.41
CA ASP A 98 0.51 11.95 -16.29
C ASP A 98 -0.03 11.34 -17.58
N LYS A 99 0.36 11.84 -18.74
CA LYS A 99 0.04 11.23 -20.04
C LYS A 99 0.61 9.82 -20.18
N ALA A 100 1.87 9.62 -19.77
CA ALA A 100 2.49 8.30 -19.82
C ALA A 100 1.83 7.31 -18.85
N LEU A 101 1.48 7.76 -17.64
CA LEU A 101 0.76 6.97 -16.64
C LEU A 101 -0.66 6.60 -17.12
N HIS A 102 -1.38 7.55 -17.71
CA HIS A 102 -2.69 7.28 -18.31
C HIS A 102 -2.60 6.23 -19.43
N SER A 103 -1.65 6.40 -20.35
CA SER A 103 -1.45 5.45 -21.45
C SER A 103 -1.05 4.06 -20.96
N GLN A 104 -0.22 3.97 -19.91
CA GLN A 104 0.09 2.70 -19.24
C GLN A 104 -1.16 2.04 -18.68
N THR A 105 -1.98 2.80 -17.97
CA THR A 105 -3.22 2.29 -17.36
C THR A 105 -4.19 1.77 -18.41
N GLU A 106 -4.32 2.47 -19.54
CA GLU A 106 -5.16 2.01 -20.65
C GLU A 106 -4.61 0.74 -21.33
N ALA A 107 -3.29 0.63 -21.51
CA ALA A 107 -2.66 -0.60 -22.01
C ALA A 107 -2.94 -1.80 -21.09
N ILE A 108 -2.87 -1.57 -19.77
CA ILE A 108 -3.19 -2.61 -18.78
C ILE A 108 -4.68 -2.98 -18.85
N ARG A 109 -5.60 -2.02 -18.90
CA ARG A 109 -7.04 -2.27 -19.01
C ARG A 109 -7.39 -3.08 -20.26
N THR A 110 -6.80 -2.73 -21.39
CA THR A 110 -6.94 -3.50 -22.64
C THR A 110 -6.48 -4.93 -22.43
N ALA A 111 -5.31 -5.12 -21.81
CA ALA A 111 -4.80 -6.46 -21.52
C ALA A 111 -5.74 -7.27 -20.62
N LEU A 112 -6.38 -6.64 -19.60
CA LEU A 112 -7.38 -7.29 -18.76
C LEU A 112 -8.61 -7.73 -19.55
N GLN A 113 -9.11 -6.89 -20.45
CA GLN A 113 -10.30 -7.17 -21.25
C GLN A 113 -10.08 -8.28 -22.27
N GLU A 114 -8.95 -8.28 -22.95
CA GLU A 114 -8.62 -9.22 -24.03
C GLU A 114 -8.13 -10.59 -23.53
N ASN A 115 -7.92 -10.76 -22.24
CA ASN A 115 -7.30 -11.95 -21.66
C ASN A 115 -8.08 -12.56 -20.47
N LYS A 116 -9.40 -12.38 -20.42
CA LYS A 116 -10.25 -12.84 -19.31
C LYS A 116 -10.19 -14.34 -19.02
N ASP A 117 -9.81 -15.12 -20.00
CA ASP A 117 -9.76 -16.60 -20.02
C ASP A 117 -8.39 -17.18 -19.65
N ASN A 118 -7.41 -16.34 -19.29
CA ASN A 118 -6.05 -16.78 -18.99
C ASN A 118 -5.41 -15.99 -17.84
N LEU A 119 -4.13 -16.28 -17.51
CA LEU A 119 -3.43 -15.70 -16.34
C LEU A 119 -2.77 -14.33 -16.58
N ILE A 120 -2.82 -13.75 -17.76
CA ILE A 120 -2.23 -12.42 -18.02
C ILE A 120 -2.82 -11.36 -17.09
N PRO A 121 -4.16 -11.27 -16.89
CA PRO A 121 -4.77 -10.35 -15.93
C PRO A 121 -4.27 -10.51 -14.51
N ALA A 122 -4.12 -11.74 -14.02
CA ALA A 122 -3.62 -11.98 -12.66
C ALA A 122 -2.23 -11.38 -12.48
N SER A 123 -1.35 -11.49 -13.47
CA SER A 123 -0.03 -10.86 -13.45
C SER A 123 -0.13 -9.33 -13.49
N MET A 124 -0.92 -8.77 -14.39
CA MET A 124 -1.09 -7.33 -14.51
C MET A 124 -1.65 -6.73 -13.20
N ILE A 125 -2.66 -7.33 -12.63
CA ILE A 125 -3.25 -6.90 -11.35
C ILE A 125 -2.23 -7.00 -10.22
N ALA A 126 -1.46 -8.08 -10.12
CA ALA A 126 -0.47 -8.26 -9.07
C ALA A 126 0.61 -7.17 -9.05
N PHE A 127 1.01 -6.66 -10.23
CA PHE A 127 2.05 -5.64 -10.35
C PHE A 127 1.54 -4.21 -10.48
N TYR A 128 0.30 -4.01 -10.91
CA TYR A 128 -0.24 -2.68 -11.28
C TYR A 128 -1.60 -2.37 -10.63
N SER A 129 -1.99 -3.07 -9.56
CA SER A 129 -3.30 -2.87 -8.92
C SER A 129 -3.55 -1.42 -8.48
N GLU A 130 -2.52 -0.72 -8.01
CA GLU A 130 -2.64 0.69 -7.61
C GLU A 130 -2.88 1.62 -8.82
N ASN A 131 -2.22 1.36 -9.95
CA ASN A 131 -2.41 2.13 -11.19
C ASN A 131 -3.79 1.88 -11.81
N ILE A 132 -4.32 0.67 -11.68
CA ILE A 132 -5.67 0.31 -12.13
C ILE A 132 -6.74 0.97 -11.26
N GLY A 133 -6.49 1.10 -9.96
CA GLY A 133 -7.40 1.47 -8.90
C GLY A 133 -8.03 0.24 -8.24
N MET A 134 -7.96 0.20 -6.91
CA MET A 134 -8.37 -0.99 -6.14
C MET A 134 -9.87 -1.32 -6.26
N ASP A 135 -10.72 -0.31 -6.42
CA ASP A 135 -12.14 -0.45 -6.71
C ASP A 135 -12.41 -1.19 -8.03
N LYS A 136 -11.69 -0.82 -9.08
CA LYS A 136 -11.79 -1.46 -10.41
C LYS A 136 -11.18 -2.85 -10.41
N VAL A 137 -10.10 -3.05 -9.65
CA VAL A 137 -9.52 -4.39 -9.45
C VAL A 137 -10.52 -5.30 -8.75
N GLU A 138 -11.15 -4.85 -7.68
CA GLU A 138 -12.17 -5.63 -6.97
C GLU A 138 -13.35 -5.98 -7.90
N GLU A 139 -13.84 -5.01 -8.67
CA GLU A 139 -14.91 -5.24 -9.64
C GLU A 139 -14.54 -6.29 -10.67
N TYR A 140 -13.34 -6.17 -11.26
CA TYR A 140 -12.83 -7.14 -12.23
C TYR A 140 -12.72 -8.55 -11.64
N LEU A 141 -12.23 -8.67 -10.40
CA LEU A 141 -12.02 -9.96 -9.75
C LEU A 141 -13.33 -10.71 -9.42
N LYS A 142 -14.48 -10.05 -9.36
CA LYS A 142 -15.77 -10.72 -9.10
C LYS A 142 -16.05 -11.84 -10.11
N GLU A 143 -15.75 -11.60 -11.36
CA GLU A 143 -16.05 -12.52 -12.48
C GLU A 143 -14.82 -13.23 -13.04
N TYR A 144 -13.62 -12.89 -12.57
CA TYR A 144 -12.38 -13.44 -13.10
C TYR A 144 -12.14 -14.87 -12.62
N ALA A 145 -11.97 -15.81 -13.55
CA ALA A 145 -11.85 -17.24 -13.26
C ALA A 145 -10.63 -17.60 -12.39
N TYR A 146 -9.55 -16.80 -12.47
CA TYR A 146 -8.30 -17.04 -11.75
C TYR A 146 -8.11 -16.09 -10.55
N LYS A 147 -9.17 -15.53 -9.99
CA LYS A 147 -9.15 -14.59 -8.85
C LYS A 147 -8.45 -15.13 -7.59
N ASP A 148 -8.47 -16.45 -7.41
CA ASP A 148 -7.86 -17.12 -6.26
C ASP A 148 -6.42 -17.60 -6.54
N ASN A 149 -5.84 -17.23 -7.70
CA ASN A 149 -4.46 -17.58 -8.01
C ASN A 149 -3.50 -16.98 -6.98
N GLY A 150 -2.50 -17.77 -6.56
CA GLY A 150 -1.57 -17.39 -5.50
C GLY A 150 -0.85 -16.06 -5.70
N ILE A 151 -0.64 -15.62 -6.95
CA ILE A 151 -0.03 -14.31 -7.25
C ILE A 151 -0.91 -13.14 -6.79
N LEU A 152 -2.23 -13.33 -6.71
CA LEU A 152 -3.20 -12.32 -6.28
C LEU A 152 -3.41 -12.28 -4.77
N LYS A 153 -2.78 -13.18 -4.00
CA LYS A 153 -2.98 -13.27 -2.55
C LYS A 153 -2.81 -11.93 -1.85
N ASN A 154 -1.75 -11.18 -2.17
CA ASN A 154 -1.49 -9.89 -1.53
C ASN A 154 -2.52 -8.83 -1.94
N VAL A 155 -2.97 -8.85 -3.20
CA VAL A 155 -4.00 -7.94 -3.70
C VAL A 155 -5.33 -8.24 -3.02
N ASN A 156 -5.74 -9.52 -2.95
CA ASN A 156 -6.95 -9.94 -2.27
C ASN A 156 -6.93 -9.58 -0.78
N ASN A 157 -5.82 -9.82 -0.09
CA ASN A 157 -5.65 -9.42 1.31
C ASN A 157 -5.80 -7.90 1.48
N TYR A 158 -5.25 -7.12 0.57
CA TYR A 158 -5.35 -5.66 0.61
C TYR A 158 -6.77 -5.17 0.35
N ILE A 159 -7.50 -5.76 -0.59
CA ILE A 159 -8.94 -5.47 -0.80
C ILE A 159 -9.72 -5.73 0.48
N GLN A 160 -9.48 -6.87 1.17
CA GLN A 160 -10.14 -7.15 2.44
C GLN A 160 -9.76 -6.14 3.54
N ALA A 161 -8.50 -5.70 3.58
CA ALA A 161 -8.05 -4.68 4.53
C ALA A 161 -8.71 -3.31 4.27
N LEU A 162 -8.86 -2.90 3.01
CA LEU A 162 -9.59 -1.68 2.64
C LEU A 162 -11.06 -1.74 3.06
N LYS A 163 -11.71 -2.91 2.95
CA LYS A 163 -13.10 -3.11 3.46
C LYS A 163 -13.17 -2.94 4.97
N ARG A 164 -12.18 -3.47 5.72
CA ARG A 164 -12.11 -3.28 7.17
C ARG A 164 -11.86 -1.83 7.57
N LYS A 165 -11.16 -1.05 6.74
CA LYS A 165 -10.88 0.38 6.95
C LYS A 165 -11.99 1.31 6.44
N ALA A 166 -13.01 0.80 5.78
CA ALA A 166 -14.08 1.61 5.21
C ALA A 166 -14.91 2.30 6.31
N VAL A 167 -15.33 3.54 6.06
CA VAL A 167 -16.25 4.27 6.95
C VAL A 167 -17.53 3.44 7.15
N GLY A 168 -17.97 3.32 8.39
CA GLY A 168 -19.10 2.49 8.80
C GLY A 168 -18.74 1.04 9.14
N ALA A 169 -17.53 0.57 8.80
CA ALA A 169 -17.08 -0.77 9.20
C ALA A 169 -16.83 -0.83 10.71
N MET A 170 -17.15 -1.99 11.31
CA MET A 170 -16.83 -2.28 12.70
C MET A 170 -15.32 -2.51 12.84
N PHE A 171 -14.75 -2.08 13.96
CA PHE A 171 -13.33 -2.34 14.24
C PHE A 171 -13.01 -3.85 14.21
N THR A 172 -11.81 -4.17 13.78
CA THR A 172 -11.25 -5.52 13.88
C THR A 172 -10.22 -5.51 15.01
N ASP A 173 -10.44 -6.35 16.01
CA ASP A 173 -9.58 -6.41 17.19
C ASP A 173 -8.22 -7.01 16.87
N PHE A 174 -7.20 -6.59 17.61
CA PHE A 174 -5.85 -7.12 17.59
C PHE A 174 -5.20 -6.92 18.96
N THR A 175 -4.11 -7.64 19.21
CA THR A 175 -3.35 -7.55 20.47
C THR A 175 -1.91 -7.16 20.19
N MET A 176 -1.42 -6.12 20.88
CA MET A 176 -0.03 -5.68 20.84
C MET A 176 0.45 -5.34 22.24
N ASN A 177 1.75 -5.24 22.43
CA ASN A 177 2.30 -4.86 23.73
C ASN A 177 2.34 -3.33 23.90
N ASP A 178 2.03 -2.87 25.10
CA ASP A 178 2.32 -1.51 25.53
C ASP A 178 3.83 -1.30 25.76
N MET A 179 4.24 -0.09 26.16
CA MET A 179 5.66 0.23 26.42
C MET A 179 6.26 -0.58 27.58
N GLN A 180 5.44 -1.07 28.48
CA GLN A 180 5.84 -1.92 29.60
C GLN A 180 5.97 -3.40 29.21
N GLY A 181 5.48 -3.75 28.02
CA GLY A 181 5.45 -5.12 27.51
C GLY A 181 4.17 -5.88 27.91
N THR A 182 3.17 -5.18 28.42
CA THR A 182 1.87 -5.75 28.77
C THR A 182 1.00 -5.87 27.50
N PRO A 183 0.43 -7.04 27.20
CA PRO A 183 -0.51 -7.19 26.08
C PRO A 183 -1.75 -6.30 26.29
N ARG A 184 -2.10 -5.54 25.24
CA ARG A 184 -3.29 -4.69 25.15
C ARG A 184 -4.05 -5.04 23.89
N LYS A 185 -5.37 -4.97 23.97
CA LYS A 185 -6.26 -5.16 22.82
C LYS A 185 -6.77 -3.81 22.33
N LEU A 186 -7.06 -3.68 21.06
CA LEU A 186 -7.75 -2.49 20.54
C LEU A 186 -9.12 -2.33 21.22
N SER A 187 -9.80 -3.43 21.51
CA SER A 187 -11.07 -3.47 22.25
C SER A 187 -10.97 -3.00 23.71
N ASP A 188 -9.79 -2.79 24.26
CA ASP A 188 -9.64 -2.14 25.56
C ASP A 188 -10.02 -0.66 25.50
N TYR A 189 -9.95 -0.05 24.34
CA TYR A 189 -10.16 1.37 24.08
C TYR A 189 -11.37 1.66 23.21
N VAL A 190 -11.53 0.93 22.08
CA VAL A 190 -12.56 1.16 21.07
C VAL A 190 -13.88 0.44 21.42
N GLY A 191 -15.02 1.07 21.12
CA GLY A 191 -16.35 0.51 21.40
C GLY A 191 -16.76 0.59 22.87
N LYS A 192 -16.20 1.55 23.63
CA LYS A 192 -16.49 1.78 25.05
C LYS A 192 -17.34 3.04 25.31
N GLY A 193 -17.99 3.56 24.28
CA GLY A 193 -18.82 4.76 24.42
C GLY A 193 -18.10 6.07 24.11
N ASN A 194 -16.81 6.01 23.77
CA ASN A 194 -15.95 7.17 23.46
C ASN A 194 -15.52 7.15 21.98
N TYR A 195 -15.19 8.33 21.43
CA TYR A 195 -14.46 8.41 20.17
C TYR A 195 -12.98 8.15 20.41
N VAL A 196 -12.38 7.32 19.55
CA VAL A 196 -10.98 6.91 19.65
C VAL A 196 -10.28 7.11 18.32
N LEU A 197 -9.19 7.90 18.31
CA LEU A 197 -8.30 8.02 17.17
C LEU A 197 -7.18 6.98 17.30
N VAL A 198 -7.07 6.08 16.34
CA VAL A 198 -5.90 5.22 16.19
C VAL A 198 -4.93 5.92 15.25
N ASP A 199 -3.75 6.26 15.77
CA ASP A 199 -2.68 6.98 15.07
C ASP A 199 -1.52 6.03 14.76
N PHE A 200 -1.29 5.76 13.47
CA PHE A 200 -0.20 4.92 12.96
C PHE A 200 1.02 5.78 12.65
N TRP A 201 2.09 5.57 13.38
CA TRP A 201 3.29 6.39 13.33
C TRP A 201 4.58 5.61 13.54
N ALA A 202 5.75 6.26 13.50
CA ALA A 202 7.02 5.70 13.93
C ALA A 202 8.01 6.79 14.34
N SER A 203 8.98 6.43 15.17
CA SER A 203 10.05 7.34 15.65
C SER A 203 10.89 7.92 14.50
N TRP A 204 11.10 7.15 13.45
CA TRP A 204 11.86 7.51 12.24
C TRP A 204 11.03 8.24 11.18
N CYS A 205 9.72 8.34 11.36
CA CYS A 205 8.81 8.98 10.39
C CYS A 205 8.83 10.52 10.58
N GLY A 206 9.54 11.22 9.71
CA GLY A 206 9.62 12.69 9.74
C GLY A 206 8.26 13.37 9.65
N PRO A 207 7.40 13.04 8.66
CA PRO A 207 6.05 13.61 8.57
C PRO A 207 5.17 13.33 9.79
N CYS A 208 5.29 12.13 10.43
CA CYS A 208 4.54 11.82 11.65
C CYS A 208 4.97 12.74 12.82
N ARG A 209 6.28 12.96 12.95
CA ARG A 209 6.82 13.86 13.96
C ARG A 209 6.38 15.32 13.74
N ALA A 210 6.27 15.74 12.48
CA ALA A 210 5.78 17.08 12.14
C ALA A 210 4.27 17.24 12.41
N GLU A 211 3.48 16.18 12.32
CA GLU A 211 2.04 16.16 12.64
C GLU A 211 1.76 16.11 14.14
N MET A 212 2.69 15.61 14.94
CA MET A 212 2.48 15.40 16.39
C MET A 212 1.98 16.63 17.17
N PRO A 213 2.40 17.88 16.88
CA PRO A 213 1.83 19.06 17.54
C PRO A 213 0.30 19.20 17.33
N ASN A 214 -0.22 18.87 16.15
CA ASN A 214 -1.66 18.92 15.85
C ASN A 214 -2.41 17.82 16.61
N VAL A 215 -1.85 16.62 16.67
CA VAL A 215 -2.40 15.48 17.42
C VAL A 215 -2.45 15.79 18.92
N LYS A 216 -1.39 16.37 19.47
CA LYS A 216 -1.33 16.81 20.88
C LYS A 216 -2.39 17.86 21.17
N LYS A 217 -2.52 18.89 20.33
CA LYS A 217 -3.55 19.92 20.48
C LYS A 217 -4.94 19.31 20.54
N ALA A 218 -5.22 18.36 19.63
CA ALA A 218 -6.49 17.64 19.63
C ALA A 218 -6.70 16.85 20.94
N TYR A 219 -5.66 16.15 21.41
CA TYR A 219 -5.74 15.40 22.66
C TYR A 219 -6.00 16.32 23.86
N GLU A 220 -5.24 17.39 24.02
CA GLU A 220 -5.38 18.35 25.13
C GLU A 220 -6.78 19.00 25.16
N GLN A 221 -7.34 19.32 23.99
CA GLN A 221 -8.64 19.99 23.88
C GLN A 221 -9.82 19.05 24.10
N PHE A 222 -9.77 17.82 23.61
CA PHE A 222 -10.93 16.93 23.53
C PHE A 222 -10.87 15.72 24.47
N HIS A 223 -9.70 15.34 25.00
CA HIS A 223 -9.60 14.26 25.98
C HIS A 223 -10.46 14.49 27.24
N PRO A 224 -10.51 15.72 27.82
CA PRO A 224 -11.42 15.98 28.93
C PRO A 224 -12.90 15.82 28.60
N LYS A 225 -13.26 15.81 27.31
CA LYS A 225 -14.63 15.59 26.82
C LYS A 225 -14.92 14.13 26.45
N GLY A 226 -13.96 13.20 26.67
CA GLY A 226 -14.10 11.77 26.41
C GLY A 226 -13.48 11.29 25.09
N PHE A 227 -12.66 12.10 24.42
CA PHE A 227 -11.86 11.68 23.28
C PHE A 227 -10.61 10.91 23.75
N GLU A 228 -10.25 9.83 23.07
CA GLU A 228 -9.02 9.09 23.35
C GLU A 228 -8.18 8.91 22.08
N ILE A 229 -6.87 8.75 22.27
CA ILE A 229 -5.93 8.37 21.18
C ILE A 229 -5.23 7.09 21.57
N VAL A 230 -5.01 6.20 20.58
CA VAL A 230 -4.15 5.02 20.72
C VAL A 230 -3.10 5.09 19.61
N GLY A 231 -1.84 5.24 19.98
CA GLY A 231 -0.74 5.22 19.02
C GLY A 231 -0.30 3.79 18.70
N ILE A 232 -0.21 3.47 17.40
CA ILE A 232 0.34 2.21 16.91
C ILE A 232 1.68 2.50 16.26
N SER A 233 2.76 2.02 16.90
CA SER A 233 4.11 2.27 16.40
C SER A 233 4.57 1.21 15.40
N PHE A 234 5.12 1.70 14.29
CA PHE A 234 5.82 0.91 13.26
C PHE A 234 7.34 0.85 13.50
N ASP A 235 7.76 0.99 14.73
CA ASP A 235 9.17 0.83 15.08
C ASP A 235 9.56 -0.67 15.17
N ALA A 236 10.82 -0.96 14.82
CA ALA A 236 11.43 -2.27 15.05
C ALA A 236 12.27 -2.30 16.34
N GLN A 237 12.52 -1.12 16.93
CA GLN A 237 13.40 -0.95 18.10
C GLN A 237 12.62 -0.28 19.23
N LYS A 238 12.43 -0.99 20.34
CA LYS A 238 11.69 -0.51 21.50
C LYS A 238 12.27 0.79 22.08
N ASP A 239 13.58 0.87 22.21
CA ASP A 239 14.25 2.02 22.78
C ASP A 239 14.05 3.30 21.93
N ALA A 240 14.08 3.15 20.59
CA ALA A 240 13.84 4.27 19.68
C ALA A 240 12.40 4.77 19.80
N TRP A 241 11.44 3.85 19.86
CA TRP A 241 10.02 4.17 20.10
C TRP A 241 9.81 4.89 21.44
N GLN A 242 10.30 4.33 22.54
CA GLN A 242 10.17 4.92 23.88
C GLN A 242 10.80 6.31 23.95
N LYS A 243 12.02 6.47 23.42
CA LYS A 243 12.72 7.75 23.36
C LYS A 243 11.94 8.80 22.58
N ALA A 244 11.41 8.45 21.40
CA ALA A 244 10.64 9.36 20.58
C ALA A 244 9.32 9.75 21.26
N THR A 245 8.60 8.80 21.88
CA THR A 245 7.38 9.05 22.64
C THR A 245 7.61 10.08 23.74
N THR A 246 8.70 9.91 24.51
CA THR A 246 9.09 10.86 25.58
C THR A 246 9.45 12.22 25.01
N GLN A 247 10.29 12.27 23.96
CA GLN A 247 10.73 13.53 23.34
C GLN A 247 9.58 14.34 22.73
N LEU A 248 8.59 13.66 22.17
CA LEU A 248 7.41 14.29 21.57
C LEU A 248 6.33 14.63 22.61
N GLY A 249 6.52 14.20 23.89
CA GLY A 249 5.56 14.42 24.95
C GLY A 249 4.22 13.74 24.69
N ILE A 250 4.25 12.53 24.15
CA ILE A 250 3.07 11.70 23.90
C ILE A 250 2.64 11.08 25.22
N THR A 251 1.40 11.34 25.66
CA THR A 251 0.87 10.89 26.96
C THR A 251 -0.25 9.86 26.86
N TRP A 252 -0.81 9.66 25.66
CA TRP A 252 -1.86 8.67 25.40
C TRP A 252 -1.30 7.25 25.21
N PRO A 253 -2.15 6.21 25.33
CA PRO A 253 -1.78 4.81 25.16
C PRO A 253 -0.99 4.55 23.87
N GLN A 254 0.05 3.73 23.98
CA GLN A 254 0.93 3.35 22.88
C GLN A 254 1.06 1.84 22.80
N MET A 255 0.98 1.29 21.61
CA MET A 255 1.10 -0.15 21.34
C MET A 255 2.05 -0.41 20.17
N SER A 256 2.77 -1.53 20.20
CA SER A 256 3.62 -1.99 19.09
C SER A 256 3.85 -3.50 19.16
N ASP A 257 4.01 -4.14 18.01
CA ASP A 257 4.53 -5.50 17.90
C ASP A 257 6.01 -5.54 17.48
N LEU A 258 6.64 -4.36 17.31
CA LEU A 258 8.04 -4.16 16.92
C LEU A 258 8.39 -4.84 15.59
N LYS A 259 7.42 -5.01 14.67
CA LYS A 259 7.61 -5.67 13.38
C LYS A 259 7.74 -4.69 12.19
N ALA A 260 7.90 -3.40 12.45
CA ALA A 260 7.99 -2.37 11.43
C ALA A 260 6.83 -2.47 10.41
N TRP A 261 7.10 -2.52 9.12
CA TRP A 261 6.10 -2.67 8.06
C TRP A 261 5.36 -4.02 8.05
N ASN A 262 5.81 -5.01 8.83
CA ASN A 262 5.08 -6.26 9.07
C ASN A 262 4.12 -6.17 10.27
N CYS A 263 3.83 -4.96 10.75
CA CYS A 263 2.90 -4.67 11.83
C CYS A 263 1.53 -5.30 11.58
N GLU A 264 1.02 -6.06 12.55
CA GLU A 264 -0.26 -6.77 12.44
C GLU A 264 -1.44 -5.80 12.24
N ALA A 265 -1.52 -4.74 13.02
CA ALA A 265 -2.56 -3.71 12.89
C ALA A 265 -2.50 -3.04 11.51
N GLY A 266 -1.28 -2.77 11.01
CA GLY A 266 -1.05 -2.23 9.67
C GLY A 266 -1.58 -3.16 8.57
N ALA A 267 -1.37 -4.48 8.72
CA ALA A 267 -1.88 -5.47 7.78
C ALA A 267 -3.41 -5.60 7.84
N ILE A 268 -4.01 -5.56 9.04
CA ILE A 268 -5.47 -5.63 9.25
C ILE A 268 -6.18 -4.48 8.53
N TYR A 269 -5.68 -3.25 8.66
CA TYR A 269 -6.30 -2.05 8.12
C TYR A 269 -5.69 -1.55 6.80
N GLY A 270 -4.77 -2.31 6.22
CA GLY A 270 -4.15 -1.97 4.93
C GLY A 270 -3.32 -0.68 4.95
N ILE A 271 -2.64 -0.41 6.07
CA ILE A 271 -1.78 0.77 6.20
C ILE A 271 -0.49 0.55 5.41
N ARG A 272 -0.28 1.32 4.35
CA ARG A 272 0.89 1.25 3.45
C ARG A 272 1.80 2.47 3.53
N SER A 273 1.35 3.52 4.20
CA SER A 273 2.12 4.73 4.47
C SER A 273 1.76 5.29 5.83
N ILE A 274 2.70 5.99 6.47
CA ILE A 274 2.49 6.72 7.71
C ILE A 274 2.95 8.17 7.55
N PRO A 275 2.31 9.14 8.23
CA PRO A 275 1.23 8.99 9.21
C PRO A 275 -0.08 8.53 8.56
N ALA A 276 -0.86 7.73 9.29
CA ALA A 276 -2.23 7.37 8.92
C ALA A 276 -3.09 7.34 10.19
N THR A 277 -4.37 7.66 10.06
CA THR A 277 -5.27 7.69 11.21
C THR A 277 -6.60 7.01 10.90
N ILE A 278 -7.22 6.42 11.93
CA ILE A 278 -8.58 5.89 11.88
C ILE A 278 -9.32 6.41 13.10
N LEU A 279 -10.41 7.14 12.88
CA LEU A 279 -11.28 7.61 13.95
C LEU A 279 -12.45 6.64 14.10
N PHE A 280 -12.59 6.06 15.29
CA PHE A 280 -13.70 5.19 15.68
C PHE A 280 -14.72 5.95 16.49
N GLY A 281 -15.99 5.68 16.25
CA GLY A 281 -17.12 6.17 17.03
C GLY A 281 -17.33 5.37 18.32
N PRO A 282 -18.26 5.83 19.17
CA PRO A 282 -18.57 5.21 20.47
C PRO A 282 -19.04 3.75 20.38
N ASP A 283 -19.63 3.39 19.24
CA ASP A 283 -20.09 2.03 18.92
C ASP A 283 -19.01 1.13 18.31
N GLY A 284 -17.80 1.65 18.09
CA GLY A 284 -16.68 0.95 17.50
C GLY A 284 -16.67 0.94 15.96
N LYS A 285 -17.57 1.66 15.31
CA LYS A 285 -17.52 1.84 13.85
C LYS A 285 -16.57 2.94 13.44
N ILE A 286 -15.96 2.78 12.29
CA ILE A 286 -15.10 3.80 11.69
C ILE A 286 -15.96 4.97 11.23
N VAL A 287 -15.64 6.18 11.69
CA VAL A 287 -16.33 7.41 11.30
C VAL A 287 -15.52 8.28 10.34
N ALA A 288 -14.19 8.16 10.37
CA ALA A 288 -13.31 8.84 9.42
C ALA A 288 -11.93 8.15 9.36
N THR A 289 -11.18 8.40 8.28
CA THR A 289 -9.81 7.92 8.11
C THR A 289 -8.91 9.04 7.63
N ASP A 290 -7.62 8.91 7.88
CA ASP A 290 -6.56 9.77 7.36
C ASP A 290 -6.72 11.28 7.69
N LEU A 291 -7.41 11.59 8.81
CA LEU A 291 -7.56 12.96 9.33
C LEU A 291 -6.21 13.51 9.84
N ARG A 292 -5.87 14.74 9.43
CA ARG A 292 -4.62 15.43 9.82
C ARG A 292 -4.81 16.93 9.95
N GLY A 293 -3.94 17.59 10.73
CA GLY A 293 -3.90 19.04 10.85
C GLY A 293 -5.26 19.64 11.18
N GLU A 294 -5.67 20.60 10.38
CA GLU A 294 -6.96 21.29 10.56
C GLU A 294 -8.18 20.38 10.34
N GLU A 295 -8.09 19.34 9.48
CA GLU A 295 -9.19 18.42 9.24
C GLU A 295 -9.51 17.59 10.49
N LEU A 296 -8.47 17.17 11.24
CA LEU A 296 -8.66 16.48 12.52
C LEU A 296 -9.36 17.40 13.52
N GLN A 297 -8.91 18.67 13.64
CA GLN A 297 -9.51 19.63 14.57
C GLN A 297 -10.99 19.87 14.22
N LYS A 298 -11.29 20.20 12.96
CA LYS A 298 -12.67 20.43 12.49
C LYS A 298 -13.58 19.25 12.75
N LYS A 299 -13.07 18.03 12.49
CA LYS A 299 -13.87 16.81 12.74
C LYS A 299 -14.19 16.61 14.22
N LEU A 300 -13.24 16.90 15.10
CA LEU A 300 -13.47 16.80 16.53
C LEU A 300 -14.35 17.94 17.07
N GLU A 301 -14.27 19.15 16.52
CA GLU A 301 -15.19 20.25 16.84
C GLU A 301 -16.64 19.96 16.42
N GLU A 302 -16.86 19.27 15.29
CA GLU A 302 -18.19 18.77 14.89
C GLU A 302 -18.74 17.74 15.90
N ILE A 303 -17.87 16.90 16.47
CA ILE A 303 -18.26 15.83 17.40
C ILE A 303 -18.47 16.36 18.82
N TYR A 304 -17.66 17.31 19.23
CA TYR A 304 -17.63 17.89 20.58
C TYR A 304 -17.86 19.42 20.54
N PRO A 305 -19.08 19.85 20.19
CA PRO A 305 -19.41 21.27 20.04
C PRO A 305 -19.22 22.08 21.34
#